data_f6b7ca5757d24c765f9ffebc8a238e73
#
_entry.id   f6b7ca5757d24c765f9ffebc8a238e73
#
_cell.length_a   1.000
_cell.length_b   1.000
_cell.length_c   1.000
_cell.angle_alpha   90.00
_cell.angle_beta   90.00
_cell.angle_gamma   90.00
#
_symmetry.space_group_name_H-M   'P 1'
#
loop_
_entity.id
_entity.type
_entity.pdbx_description
1 polymer ?
#
loop_
_entity_poly.entity_id
_entity_poly.type
_entity_poly.pdbx_seq_one_letter_code
_entity_poly.pdbx_strand_id
1 'polypeptide(L)'
;SIMSERPPIIAITGSSGAGTSNVTRTFAGIFAREGVKSAVIEGDSFHRYDRKEMKARQAEAEAQGDRHFSHFGVDNNLIGELENLFAIYAKTGQGKARKYLHNAEEAAPYKQEPGTFTEWEALPSDTDVLFYEGLHGAVVTPEHNVAKHPDLLIGVVPVINLEWIQKLWRDQKMRGYSSEAVTDTILRRMPDYVNYICPQFEHTHVNFQRVPVVDTSN
;
A
#
# COMPACT_ATOMS: atom_id res chain seq x y z
N SER A 1 -10.08 -36.93 -2.80
CA SER A 1 -8.94 -36.31 -2.13
C SER A 1 -9.40 -34.95 -1.65
N ILE A 2 -9.64 -34.83 -0.40
CA ILE A 2 -9.93 -33.55 0.25
C ILE A 2 -8.56 -32.89 0.34
N MET A 3 -8.24 -32.06 -0.66
CA MET A 3 -7.19 -31.08 -0.49
C MET A 3 -7.69 -30.14 0.59
N SER A 4 -7.03 -30.09 1.73
CA SER A 4 -7.21 -29.04 2.72
C SER A 4 -6.82 -27.74 2.00
N GLU A 5 -7.82 -27.07 1.48
CA GLU A 5 -7.63 -25.80 0.81
C GLU A 5 -7.17 -24.80 1.87
N ARG A 6 -5.91 -24.46 1.82
CA ARG A 6 -5.37 -23.35 2.61
C ARG A 6 -6.05 -22.09 2.12
N PRO A 7 -6.49 -21.19 3.00
CA PRO A 7 -7.05 -19.93 2.55
C PRO A 7 -6.00 -19.15 1.74
N PRO A 8 -6.34 -18.67 0.53
CA PRO A 8 -5.41 -17.99 -0.33
C PRO A 8 -5.11 -16.57 0.17
N ILE A 9 -3.97 -16.07 -0.30
CA ILE A 9 -3.55 -14.69 -0.13
C ILE A 9 -3.58 -13.99 -1.48
N ILE A 10 -4.31 -12.90 -1.56
CA ILE A 10 -4.33 -12.00 -2.71
C ILE A 10 -3.70 -10.68 -2.26
N ALA A 11 -2.65 -10.26 -2.94
CA ALA A 11 -1.99 -9.01 -2.65
C ALA A 11 -2.00 -8.08 -3.88
N ILE A 12 -2.36 -6.82 -3.64
CA ILE A 12 -2.25 -5.75 -4.60
C ILE A 12 -1.14 -4.82 -4.14
N THR A 13 -0.15 -4.60 -5.00
CA THR A 13 0.98 -3.71 -4.71
C THR A 13 1.10 -2.61 -5.74
N GLY A 14 1.45 -1.41 -5.29
CA GLY A 14 1.65 -0.22 -6.10
C GLY A 14 1.48 1.05 -5.28
N SER A 15 1.81 2.20 -5.85
CA SER A 15 1.62 3.47 -5.18
C SER A 15 0.15 3.89 -5.16
N SER A 16 -0.21 4.72 -4.18
CA SER A 16 -1.58 5.23 -4.02
C SER A 16 -2.12 6.00 -5.23
N GLY A 17 -1.25 6.57 -6.04
CA GLY A 17 -1.62 7.26 -7.29
C GLY A 17 -1.84 6.35 -8.49
N ALA A 18 -1.52 5.06 -8.38
CA ALA A 18 -1.53 4.11 -9.50
C ALA A 18 -2.90 3.45 -9.76
N GLY A 19 -3.95 3.80 -8.99
CA GLY A 19 -5.29 3.24 -9.15
C GLY A 19 -5.55 1.98 -8.34
N THR A 20 -4.72 1.67 -7.35
CA THR A 20 -4.90 0.52 -6.44
C THR A 20 -6.28 0.50 -5.78
N SER A 21 -6.83 1.66 -5.42
CA SER A 21 -8.17 1.79 -4.82
C SER A 21 -9.30 1.27 -5.71
N ASN A 22 -9.21 1.44 -7.04
CA ASN A 22 -10.19 0.93 -7.98
C ASN A 22 -10.14 -0.60 -8.07
N VAL A 23 -8.93 -1.15 -8.12
CA VAL A 23 -8.72 -2.60 -8.15
C VAL A 23 -9.22 -3.23 -6.84
N THR A 24 -8.89 -2.62 -5.71
CA THR A 24 -9.36 -3.04 -4.38
C THR A 24 -10.89 -3.07 -4.31
N ARG A 25 -11.55 -2.02 -4.80
CA ARG A 25 -13.01 -1.94 -4.83
C ARG A 25 -13.63 -3.02 -5.69
N THR A 26 -13.02 -3.35 -6.83
CA THR A 26 -13.46 -4.43 -7.71
C THR A 26 -13.40 -5.78 -6.99
N PHE A 27 -12.29 -6.08 -6.31
CA PHE A 27 -12.18 -7.32 -5.53
C PHE A 27 -13.17 -7.37 -4.37
N ALA A 28 -13.36 -6.27 -3.64
CA ALA A 28 -14.36 -6.20 -2.57
C ALA A 28 -15.78 -6.50 -3.09
N GLY A 29 -16.12 -5.98 -4.27
CA GLY A 29 -17.40 -6.28 -4.93
C GLY A 29 -17.53 -7.75 -5.32
N ILE A 30 -16.46 -8.37 -5.83
CA ILE A 30 -16.44 -9.80 -6.15
C ILE A 30 -16.65 -10.63 -4.88
N PHE A 31 -15.91 -10.35 -3.82
CA PHE A 31 -16.02 -11.07 -2.55
C PHE A 31 -17.42 -10.99 -1.95
N ALA A 32 -18.01 -9.79 -1.96
CA ALA A 32 -19.38 -9.60 -1.46
C ALA A 32 -20.40 -10.41 -2.26
N ARG A 33 -20.30 -10.40 -3.59
CA ARG A 33 -21.21 -11.12 -4.48
C ARG A 33 -21.09 -12.65 -4.33
N GLU A 34 -19.87 -13.15 -4.16
CA GLU A 34 -19.59 -14.58 -4.05
C GLU A 34 -19.68 -15.10 -2.59
N GLY A 35 -20.03 -14.25 -1.64
CA GLY A 35 -20.08 -14.62 -0.23
C GLY A 35 -18.74 -14.99 0.38
N VAL A 36 -17.66 -14.43 -0.13
CA VAL A 36 -16.29 -14.65 0.35
C VAL A 36 -16.01 -13.78 1.56
N LYS A 37 -15.59 -14.39 2.65
CA LYS A 37 -15.21 -13.70 3.89
C LYS A 37 -13.72 -13.38 3.86
N SER A 38 -13.37 -12.10 3.74
CA SER A 38 -11.99 -11.65 3.61
C SER A 38 -11.44 -11.03 4.89
N ALA A 39 -10.16 -11.33 5.19
CA ALA A 39 -9.36 -10.54 6.10
C ALA A 39 -8.66 -9.45 5.28
N VAL A 40 -9.08 -8.20 5.45
CA VAL A 40 -8.54 -7.06 4.69
C VAL A 40 -7.39 -6.45 5.45
N ILE A 41 -6.24 -6.32 4.78
CA ILE A 41 -5.00 -5.76 5.32
C ILE A 41 -4.62 -4.54 4.51
N GLU A 42 -4.56 -3.39 5.15
CA GLU A 42 -4.01 -2.17 4.57
C GLU A 42 -2.51 -2.10 4.83
N GLY A 43 -1.72 -1.91 3.78
CA GLY A 43 -0.26 -1.84 3.85
C GLY A 43 0.25 -0.71 4.72
N ASP A 44 -0.48 0.40 4.82
CA ASP A 44 -0.12 1.53 5.67
C ASP A 44 -0.03 1.15 7.17
N SER A 45 -0.71 0.10 7.58
CA SER A 45 -0.62 -0.42 8.95
C SER A 45 0.75 -1.01 9.30
N PHE A 46 1.58 -1.29 8.29
CA PHE A 46 2.93 -1.81 8.47
C PHE A 46 4.01 -0.72 8.43
N HIS A 47 3.64 0.56 8.35
CA HIS A 47 4.61 1.64 8.55
C HIS A 47 5.23 1.54 9.93
N ARG A 48 6.54 1.79 10.02
CA ARG A 48 7.27 1.74 11.29
C ARG A 48 6.89 2.92 12.19
N TYR A 49 6.66 4.08 11.61
CA TYR A 49 6.44 5.33 12.32
C TYR A 49 5.03 5.84 12.06
N ASP A 50 4.38 6.33 13.12
CA ASP A 50 3.12 7.04 12.97
C ASP A 50 3.33 8.41 12.30
N ARG A 51 2.26 9.13 12.04
CA ARG A 51 2.33 10.41 11.30
C ARG A 51 3.23 11.44 11.98
N LYS A 52 3.11 11.58 13.29
CA LYS A 52 3.89 12.55 14.06
C LYS A 52 5.38 12.19 14.07
N GLU A 53 5.68 10.95 14.36
CA GLU A 53 7.05 10.45 14.39
C GLU A 53 7.68 10.48 12.99
N MET A 54 6.93 10.12 11.95
CA MET A 54 7.41 10.18 10.57
C MET A 54 7.77 11.60 10.15
N LYS A 55 6.95 12.59 10.51
CA LYS A 55 7.27 14.00 10.24
C LYS A 55 8.55 14.45 10.93
N ALA A 56 8.74 14.07 12.18
CA ALA A 56 9.95 14.40 12.93
C ALA A 56 11.20 13.77 12.29
N ARG A 57 11.10 12.51 11.87
CA ARG A 57 12.21 11.81 11.21
C ARG A 57 12.51 12.34 9.82
N GLN A 58 11.50 12.74 9.07
CA GLN A 58 11.69 13.42 7.77
C GLN A 58 12.41 14.75 7.94
N ALA A 59 12.05 15.54 8.93
CA ALA A 59 12.72 16.81 9.23
C ALA A 59 14.18 16.61 9.62
N GLU A 60 14.47 15.61 10.44
CA GLU A 60 15.83 15.25 10.85
C GLU A 60 16.66 14.79 9.64
N ALA A 61 16.11 13.91 8.81
CA ALA A 61 16.77 13.43 7.60
C ALA A 61 17.06 14.58 6.63
N GLU A 62 16.12 15.49 6.42
CA GLU A 62 16.29 16.66 5.57
C GLU A 62 17.38 17.58 6.09
N ALA A 63 17.47 17.80 7.41
CA ALA A 63 18.52 18.57 8.05
C ALA A 63 19.93 17.96 7.82
N GLN A 64 19.99 16.65 7.61
CA GLN A 64 21.21 15.90 7.29
C GLN A 64 21.46 15.77 5.79
N GLY A 65 20.63 16.39 4.95
CA GLY A 65 20.76 16.38 3.48
C GLY A 65 20.06 15.22 2.78
N ASP A 66 19.32 14.36 3.50
CA ASP A 66 18.49 13.31 2.91
C ASP A 66 17.08 13.83 2.64
N ARG A 67 16.77 14.07 1.36
CA ARG A 67 15.46 14.55 0.91
C ARG A 67 14.52 13.41 0.49
N HIS A 68 14.96 12.16 0.58
CA HIS A 68 14.24 10.99 0.06
C HIS A 68 13.70 10.08 1.16
N PHE A 69 13.82 10.48 2.42
CA PHE A 69 13.24 9.74 3.53
C PHE A 69 11.71 9.75 3.44
N SER A 70 11.10 8.58 3.28
CA SER A 70 9.65 8.47 3.07
C SER A 70 9.11 7.11 3.51
N HIS A 71 7.78 6.97 3.49
CA HIS A 71 7.09 5.71 3.71
C HIS A 71 7.40 4.63 2.66
N PHE A 72 7.93 4.98 1.52
CA PHE A 72 8.32 4.02 0.48
C PHE A 72 9.54 3.20 0.88
N GLY A 73 10.42 3.75 1.71
CA GLY A 73 11.65 3.07 2.14
C GLY A 73 11.34 1.79 2.90
N VAL A 74 12.03 0.71 2.51
CA VAL A 74 11.86 -0.60 3.13
C VAL A 74 12.14 -0.56 4.63
N ASP A 75 13.16 0.18 5.04
CA ASP A 75 13.54 0.31 6.46
C ASP A 75 12.53 1.11 7.30
N ASN A 76 11.67 1.88 6.64
CA ASN A 76 10.62 2.65 7.29
C ASN A 76 9.31 1.86 7.44
N ASN A 77 9.37 0.55 7.14
CA ASN A 77 8.24 -0.35 7.21
C ASN A 77 8.61 -1.64 7.95
N LEU A 78 7.61 -2.25 8.56
CA LEU A 78 7.75 -3.52 9.28
C LEU A 78 7.64 -4.69 8.30
N ILE A 79 8.58 -4.80 7.39
CA ILE A 79 8.56 -5.82 6.32
C ILE A 79 8.60 -7.23 6.90
N GLY A 80 9.38 -7.45 7.96
CA GLY A 80 9.41 -8.74 8.65
C GLY A 80 8.07 -9.15 9.25
N GLU A 81 7.32 -8.19 9.79
CA GLU A 81 5.97 -8.43 10.31
C GLU A 81 4.98 -8.74 9.19
N LEU A 82 5.09 -8.07 8.06
CA LEU A 82 4.26 -8.35 6.89
C LEU A 82 4.54 -9.75 6.33
N GLU A 83 5.80 -10.11 6.16
CA GLU A 83 6.20 -11.45 5.72
C GLU A 83 5.68 -12.53 6.68
N ASN A 84 5.81 -12.28 7.99
CA ASN A 84 5.32 -13.17 9.04
C ASN A 84 3.80 -13.36 8.98
N LEU A 85 3.04 -12.28 8.80
CA LEU A 85 1.60 -12.38 8.64
C LEU A 85 1.23 -13.27 7.46
N PHE A 86 1.84 -13.06 6.30
CA PHE A 86 1.58 -13.88 5.12
C PHE A 86 1.95 -15.35 5.35
N ALA A 87 3.10 -15.61 5.94
CA ALA A 87 3.56 -16.97 6.22
C ALA A 87 2.63 -17.71 7.20
N ILE A 88 2.22 -17.06 8.27
CA ILE A 88 1.34 -17.63 9.28
C ILE A 88 -0.07 -17.85 8.70
N TYR A 89 -0.61 -16.86 8.00
CA TYR A 89 -1.93 -16.99 7.38
C TYR A 89 -1.97 -18.10 6.35
N ALA A 90 -0.96 -18.24 5.52
CA ALA A 90 -0.86 -19.31 4.53
C ALA A 90 -0.90 -20.71 5.16
N LYS A 91 -0.43 -20.85 6.39
CA LYS A 91 -0.41 -22.14 7.11
C LYS A 91 -1.68 -22.38 7.91
N THR A 92 -2.23 -21.35 8.53
CA THR A 92 -3.24 -21.49 9.60
C THR A 92 -4.55 -20.78 9.31
N GLY A 93 -4.61 -19.88 8.34
CA GLY A 93 -5.74 -18.99 8.11
C GLY A 93 -5.91 -17.95 9.22
N GLN A 94 -4.91 -17.76 10.06
CA GLN A 94 -4.91 -16.85 11.20
C GLN A 94 -3.75 -15.89 11.11
N GLY A 95 -3.74 -14.89 11.98
CA GLY A 95 -2.68 -13.90 12.07
C GLY A 95 -3.09 -12.72 12.90
N LYS A 96 -2.21 -11.73 12.96
CA LYS A 96 -2.45 -10.47 13.66
C LYS A 96 -2.20 -9.30 12.73
N ALA A 97 -3.02 -8.27 12.85
CA ALA A 97 -2.88 -7.01 12.14
C ALA A 97 -3.26 -5.84 13.05
N ARG A 98 -2.93 -4.66 12.62
CA ARG A 98 -3.39 -3.42 13.23
C ARG A 98 -3.94 -2.52 12.12
N LYS A 99 -4.49 -1.37 12.50
CA LYS A 99 -4.97 -0.35 11.57
C LYS A 99 -4.15 0.92 11.72
N TYR A 100 -3.95 1.61 10.62
CA TYR A 100 -3.50 2.99 10.60
C TYR A 100 -4.73 3.90 10.45
N LEU A 101 -4.91 4.79 11.41
CA LEU A 101 -6.08 5.67 11.48
C LEU A 101 -5.78 6.98 10.75
N HIS A 102 -6.26 7.10 9.51
CA HIS A 102 -5.89 8.18 8.61
C HIS A 102 -6.52 9.54 8.95
N ASN A 103 -7.71 9.52 9.54
CA ASN A 103 -8.51 10.72 9.81
C ASN A 103 -9.29 10.60 11.12
N ALA A 104 -9.96 11.71 11.50
CA ALA A 104 -10.73 11.76 12.74
C ALA A 104 -11.89 10.77 12.76
N GLU A 105 -12.53 10.50 11.63
CA GLU A 105 -13.64 9.56 11.50
C GLU A 105 -13.18 8.13 11.81
N GLU A 106 -12.05 7.71 11.24
CA GLU A 106 -11.45 6.39 11.53
C GLU A 106 -10.95 6.27 12.97
N ALA A 107 -10.42 7.36 13.53
CA ALA A 107 -9.84 7.37 14.87
C ALA A 107 -10.88 7.41 15.99
N ALA A 108 -12.04 8.01 15.76
CA ALA A 108 -13.05 8.23 16.79
C ALA A 108 -13.52 6.95 17.49
N PRO A 109 -13.81 5.82 16.82
CA PRO A 109 -14.20 4.57 17.48
C PRO A 109 -13.13 4.02 18.42
N TYR A 110 -11.86 4.32 18.17
CA TYR A 110 -10.73 3.86 18.97
C TYR A 110 -10.32 4.85 20.06
N LYS A 111 -10.93 6.03 20.11
CA LYS A 111 -10.57 7.12 21.02
C LYS A 111 -9.09 7.49 20.92
N GLN A 112 -8.58 7.50 19.70
CA GLN A 112 -7.19 7.85 19.37
C GLN A 112 -7.14 9.09 18.49
N GLU A 113 -5.94 9.66 18.38
CA GLU A 113 -5.68 10.75 17.44
C GLU A 113 -5.51 10.22 16.00
N PRO A 114 -5.90 10.99 14.98
CA PRO A 114 -5.57 10.66 13.59
C PRO A 114 -4.06 10.52 13.38
N GLY A 115 -3.68 9.62 12.50
CA GLY A 115 -2.28 9.36 12.18
C GLY A 115 -1.58 8.45 13.18
N THR A 116 -2.31 7.72 13.98
CA THR A 116 -1.81 6.72 14.94
C THR A 116 -2.20 5.31 14.52
N PHE A 117 -1.57 4.32 15.14
CA PHE A 117 -1.90 2.91 14.94
C PHE A 117 -2.77 2.38 16.06
N THR A 118 -3.66 1.46 15.75
CA THR A 118 -4.34 0.64 16.76
C THR A 118 -3.38 -0.40 17.34
N GLU A 119 -3.80 -1.06 18.42
CA GLU A 119 -3.11 -2.25 18.91
C GLU A 119 -3.17 -3.38 17.88
N TRP A 120 -2.20 -4.31 17.96
CA TRP A 120 -2.22 -5.53 17.16
C TRP A 120 -3.31 -6.46 17.67
N GLU A 121 -4.19 -6.88 16.77
CA GLU A 121 -5.32 -7.75 17.07
C GLU A 121 -5.34 -8.98 16.17
N ALA A 122 -5.92 -10.07 16.65
CA ALA A 122 -6.16 -11.25 15.84
C ALA A 122 -7.07 -10.93 14.66
N LEU A 123 -6.78 -11.50 13.50
CA LEU A 123 -7.68 -11.43 12.34
C LEU A 123 -9.02 -12.08 12.66
N PRO A 124 -10.11 -11.72 11.96
CA PRO A 124 -11.37 -12.42 12.08
C PRO A 124 -11.17 -13.93 11.85
N SER A 125 -11.88 -14.75 12.64
CA SER A 125 -11.87 -16.20 12.44
C SER A 125 -12.64 -16.59 11.18
N ASP A 126 -12.31 -17.76 10.64
CA ASP A 126 -13.02 -18.37 9.53
C ASP A 126 -13.06 -17.52 8.26
N THR A 127 -11.97 -16.85 7.96
CA THR A 127 -11.82 -16.11 6.70
C THR A 127 -11.48 -17.06 5.56
N ASP A 128 -11.98 -16.74 4.36
CA ASP A 128 -11.74 -17.51 3.14
C ASP A 128 -10.52 -17.01 2.37
N VAL A 129 -10.13 -15.78 2.61
CA VAL A 129 -9.02 -15.12 1.90
C VAL A 129 -8.41 -14.02 2.76
N LEU A 130 -7.08 -13.84 2.67
CA LEU A 130 -6.41 -12.62 3.11
C LEU A 130 -6.22 -11.74 1.90
N PHE A 131 -6.65 -10.49 2.01
CA PHE A 131 -6.58 -9.50 0.95
C PHE A 131 -5.74 -8.31 1.41
N TYR A 132 -4.59 -8.12 0.78
CA TYR A 132 -3.65 -7.04 1.08
C TYR A 132 -3.66 -6.00 -0.04
N GLU A 133 -3.62 -4.74 0.34
CA GLU A 133 -3.37 -3.61 -0.57
C GLU A 133 -2.36 -2.67 0.06
N GLY A 134 -1.29 -2.33 -0.66
CA GLY A 134 -0.28 -1.42 -0.16
C GLY A 134 0.94 -1.28 -1.07
N LEU A 135 1.98 -0.68 -0.50
CA LEU A 135 3.20 -0.32 -1.23
C LEU A 135 4.21 -1.46 -1.37
N HIS A 136 4.14 -2.49 -0.50
CA HIS A 136 5.23 -3.44 -0.31
C HIS A 136 4.81 -4.91 -0.44
N GLY A 137 3.70 -5.17 -1.12
CA GLY A 137 3.14 -6.53 -1.24
C GLY A 137 4.01 -7.52 -2.00
N ALA A 138 4.98 -7.06 -2.78
CA ALA A 138 5.89 -7.87 -3.58
C ALA A 138 7.37 -7.59 -3.31
N VAL A 139 7.68 -7.06 -2.14
CA VAL A 139 9.06 -6.71 -1.77
C VAL A 139 9.91 -7.96 -1.60
N VAL A 140 11.10 -7.91 -2.19
CA VAL A 140 12.19 -8.88 -1.98
C VAL A 140 13.43 -8.11 -1.57
N THR A 141 13.97 -8.45 -0.43
CA THR A 141 15.24 -7.93 0.10
C THR A 141 16.17 -9.08 0.44
N PRO A 142 17.45 -8.85 0.78
CA PRO A 142 18.31 -9.91 1.25
C PRO A 142 17.78 -10.65 2.48
N GLU A 143 17.03 -9.97 3.36
CA GLU A 143 16.50 -10.53 4.60
C GLU A 143 15.06 -11.04 4.49
N HIS A 144 14.28 -10.53 3.53
CA HIS A 144 12.84 -10.77 3.43
C HIS A 144 12.40 -11.05 2.00
N ASN A 145 11.43 -11.94 1.86
CA ASN A 145 10.78 -12.21 0.59
C ASN A 145 9.26 -12.26 0.77
N VAL A 146 8.64 -11.10 0.73
CA VAL A 146 7.17 -10.98 0.82
C VAL A 146 6.49 -11.56 -0.41
N ALA A 147 7.09 -11.38 -1.58
CA ALA A 147 6.53 -11.78 -2.88
C ALA A 147 6.25 -13.28 -3.03
N LYS A 148 6.95 -14.12 -2.28
CA LYS A 148 6.77 -15.59 -2.39
C LYS A 148 5.49 -16.12 -1.77
N HIS A 149 4.84 -15.36 -0.89
CA HIS A 149 3.71 -15.85 -0.10
C HIS A 149 2.34 -15.71 -0.78
N PRO A 150 2.03 -14.59 -1.47
CA PRO A 150 0.73 -14.47 -2.12
C PRO A 150 0.49 -15.52 -3.20
N ASP A 151 -0.71 -16.08 -3.23
CA ASP A 151 -1.16 -16.96 -4.30
C ASP A 151 -1.48 -16.19 -5.57
N LEU A 152 -2.01 -14.97 -5.42
CA LEU A 152 -2.19 -14.01 -6.49
C LEU A 152 -1.59 -12.68 -6.11
N LEU A 153 -0.60 -12.26 -6.86
CA LEU A 153 0.12 -11.01 -6.64
C LEU A 153 -0.08 -10.08 -7.84
N ILE A 154 -0.79 -9.00 -7.60
CA ILE A 154 -1.21 -8.04 -8.60
C ILE A 154 -0.41 -6.75 -8.42
N GLY A 155 0.28 -6.34 -9.47
CA GLY A 155 0.92 -5.04 -9.56
C GLY A 155 -0.01 -4.02 -10.22
N VAL A 156 -0.14 -2.85 -9.62
CA VAL A 156 -0.78 -1.70 -10.27
C VAL A 156 0.33 -0.73 -10.63
N VAL A 157 0.72 -0.77 -11.90
CA VAL A 157 1.87 -0.03 -12.41
C VAL A 157 1.53 1.45 -12.49
N PRO A 158 2.30 2.32 -11.81
CA PRO A 158 2.08 3.74 -11.91
C PRO A 158 2.45 4.26 -13.30
N VAL A 159 1.59 5.11 -13.86
CA VAL A 159 1.92 5.91 -15.04
C VAL A 159 2.45 7.24 -14.52
N ILE A 160 3.74 7.34 -14.31
CA ILE A 160 4.38 8.49 -13.65
C ILE A 160 4.00 9.80 -14.33
N ASN A 161 4.01 9.84 -15.65
CA ASN A 161 3.63 11.05 -16.40
C ASN A 161 2.18 11.45 -16.15
N LEU A 162 1.26 10.50 -16.09
CA LEU A 162 -0.14 10.77 -15.81
C LEU A 162 -0.35 11.21 -14.37
N GLU A 163 0.29 10.54 -13.42
CA GLU A 163 0.27 10.94 -12.01
C GLU A 163 0.81 12.35 -11.83
N TRP A 164 1.88 12.68 -12.53
CA TRP A 164 2.46 14.01 -12.53
C TRP A 164 1.47 15.06 -13.03
N ILE A 165 0.87 14.84 -14.20
CA ILE A 165 -0.11 15.77 -14.79
C ILE A 165 -1.32 15.92 -13.87
N GLN A 166 -1.86 14.84 -13.36
CA GLN A 166 -3.00 14.86 -12.45
C GLN A 166 -2.68 15.60 -11.14
N LYS A 167 -1.50 15.36 -10.59
CA LYS A 167 -1.06 16.04 -9.36
C LYS A 167 -0.84 17.52 -9.59
N LEU A 168 -0.17 17.91 -10.67
CA LEU A 168 0.00 19.31 -11.06
C LEU A 168 -1.34 20.02 -11.19
N TRP A 169 -2.26 19.39 -11.91
CA TRP A 169 -3.58 19.97 -12.16
C TRP A 169 -4.39 20.13 -10.88
N ARG A 170 -4.43 19.10 -10.06
CA ARG A 170 -5.13 19.11 -8.78
C ARG A 170 -4.56 20.16 -7.82
N ASP A 171 -3.23 20.19 -7.66
CA ASP A 171 -2.60 21.06 -6.68
C ASP A 171 -2.63 22.53 -7.11
N GLN A 172 -2.55 22.81 -8.41
CA GLN A 172 -2.73 24.16 -8.93
C GLN A 172 -4.16 24.69 -8.78
N LYS A 173 -5.17 23.85 -9.12
CA LYS A 173 -6.56 24.27 -9.06
C LYS A 173 -7.19 24.19 -7.68
N MET A 174 -6.83 23.17 -6.90
CA MET A 174 -7.53 22.82 -5.67
C MET A 174 -6.82 23.31 -4.42
N ARG A 175 -5.50 23.53 -4.46
CA ARG A 175 -4.68 23.85 -3.27
C ARG A 175 -3.86 25.13 -3.39
N GLY A 176 -3.83 25.78 -4.54
CA GLY A 176 -3.10 27.03 -4.75
C GLY A 176 -1.58 26.90 -4.69
N TYR A 177 -1.00 25.72 -4.82
CA TYR A 177 0.45 25.53 -4.89
C TYR A 177 0.99 25.97 -6.26
N SER A 178 2.21 26.51 -6.29
CA SER A 178 2.90 26.83 -7.54
C SER A 178 3.31 25.57 -8.31
N SER A 179 3.44 25.71 -9.64
CA SER A 179 3.97 24.62 -10.50
C SER A 179 5.34 24.14 -10.05
N GLU A 180 6.18 25.07 -9.60
CA GLU A 180 7.54 24.76 -9.14
C GLU A 180 7.53 23.92 -7.88
N ALA A 181 6.68 24.24 -6.90
CA ALA A 181 6.56 23.46 -5.67
C ALA A 181 6.05 22.04 -5.94
N VAL A 182 5.09 21.86 -6.86
CA VAL A 182 4.57 20.56 -7.24
C VAL A 182 5.62 19.75 -8.00
N THR A 183 6.33 20.38 -8.94
CA THR A 183 7.43 19.76 -9.70
C THR A 183 8.54 19.28 -8.76
N ASP A 184 8.96 20.10 -7.80
CA ASP A 184 9.96 19.72 -6.80
C ASP A 184 9.50 18.49 -5.99
N THR A 185 8.25 18.47 -5.57
CA THR A 185 7.67 17.33 -4.85
C THR A 185 7.72 16.04 -5.68
N ILE A 186 7.38 16.11 -6.96
CA ILE A 186 7.40 14.96 -7.87
C ILE A 186 8.83 14.46 -8.08
N LEU A 187 9.77 15.35 -8.36
CA LEU A 187 11.18 15.00 -8.53
C LEU A 187 11.77 14.40 -7.26
N ARG A 188 11.31 14.83 -6.11
CA ARG A 188 11.69 14.27 -4.81
C ARG A 188 11.18 12.83 -4.64
N ARG A 189 10.02 12.48 -5.24
CA ARG A 189 9.37 11.17 -5.17
C ARG A 189 9.81 10.19 -6.25
N MET A 190 10.34 10.67 -7.38
CA MET A 190 10.79 9.82 -8.48
C MET A 190 11.72 8.68 -8.03
N PRO A 191 12.74 8.94 -7.18
CA PRO A 191 13.60 7.85 -6.70
C PRO A 191 12.86 6.78 -5.91
N ASP A 192 11.78 7.13 -5.20
CA ASP A 192 10.98 6.17 -4.46
C ASP A 192 10.31 5.15 -5.38
N TYR A 193 9.76 5.60 -6.52
CA TYR A 193 9.19 4.71 -7.53
C TYR A 193 10.25 3.79 -8.13
N VAL A 194 11.39 4.33 -8.51
CA VAL A 194 12.47 3.58 -9.13
C VAL A 194 13.08 2.56 -8.17
N ASN A 195 13.27 2.94 -6.92
CA ASN A 195 14.00 2.11 -5.96
C ASN A 195 13.11 1.12 -5.21
N TYR A 196 11.84 1.45 -4.97
CA TYR A 196 10.99 0.67 -4.07
C TYR A 196 9.73 0.10 -4.73
N ILE A 197 9.14 0.79 -5.69
CA ILE A 197 7.89 0.36 -6.32
C ILE A 197 8.14 -0.46 -7.58
N CYS A 198 8.86 0.09 -8.54
CA CYS A 198 9.08 -0.57 -9.82
C CYS A 198 9.76 -1.95 -9.72
N PRO A 199 10.74 -2.19 -8.85
CA PRO A 199 11.37 -3.49 -8.72
C PRO A 199 10.40 -4.61 -8.33
N GLN A 200 9.31 -4.29 -7.63
CA GLN A 200 8.32 -5.27 -7.20
C GLN A 200 7.55 -5.90 -8.39
N PHE A 201 7.43 -5.18 -9.50
CA PHE A 201 6.67 -5.66 -10.67
C PHE A 201 7.34 -6.83 -11.39
N GLU A 202 8.58 -7.14 -11.10
CA GLU A 202 9.26 -8.36 -11.57
C GLU A 202 8.70 -9.62 -10.89
N HIS A 203 8.09 -9.49 -9.73
CA HIS A 203 7.59 -10.59 -8.91
C HIS A 203 6.08 -10.76 -8.97
N THR A 204 5.36 -9.88 -9.63
CA THR A 204 3.90 -9.92 -9.74
C THR A 204 3.44 -10.93 -10.79
N HIS A 205 2.29 -11.57 -10.56
CA HIS A 205 1.67 -12.47 -11.52
C HIS A 205 0.96 -11.71 -12.64
N VAL A 206 0.33 -10.59 -12.30
CA VAL A 206 -0.44 -9.75 -13.23
C VAL A 206 -0.13 -8.30 -12.92
N ASN A 207 0.05 -7.50 -13.96
CA ASN A 207 0.21 -6.06 -13.83
C ASN A 207 -0.91 -5.32 -14.53
N PHE A 208 -1.54 -4.39 -13.83
CA PHE A 208 -2.51 -3.47 -14.40
C PHE A 208 -1.86 -2.09 -14.56
N GLN A 209 -2.06 -1.50 -15.70
CA GLN A 209 -1.64 -0.14 -15.99
C GLN A 209 -2.88 0.69 -16.28
N ARG A 210 -3.03 1.80 -15.55
CA ARG A 210 -4.10 2.77 -15.83
C ARG A 210 -3.71 3.56 -17.07
N VAL A 211 -4.48 3.41 -18.15
CA VAL A 211 -4.30 4.20 -19.37
C VAL A 211 -5.27 5.37 -19.32
N PRO A 212 -4.80 6.62 -19.46
CA PRO A 212 -5.72 7.76 -19.57
C PRO A 212 -6.52 7.64 -20.87
N VAL A 213 -7.84 7.69 -20.74
CA VAL A 213 -8.71 7.89 -21.91
C VAL A 213 -8.73 9.39 -22.17
N VAL A 214 -8.04 9.82 -23.22
CA VAL A 214 -8.16 11.21 -23.70
C VAL A 214 -9.47 11.27 -24.46
N ASP A 215 -10.43 12.03 -23.94
CA ASP A 215 -11.64 12.36 -24.70
C ASP A 215 -11.25 13.33 -25.82
N THR A 216 -11.21 12.83 -27.05
CA THR A 216 -10.92 13.61 -28.26
C THR A 216 -12.19 14.14 -28.94
N SER A 217 -13.36 13.95 -28.33
CA SER A 217 -14.60 14.54 -28.80
C SER A 217 -14.67 16.05 -28.46
N ASN A 218 -14.52 16.90 -29.48
CA ASN A 218 -14.90 18.31 -29.44
C ASN A 218 -16.33 18.45 -29.93
#